data_10c2176426e310f898429d5b7de68328
#
_entry.id   10c2176426e310f898429d5b7de68328
#
_cell.length_a   1.000
_cell.length_b   1.000
_cell.length_c   1.000
_cell.angle_alpha   90.00
_cell.angle_beta   90.00
_cell.angle_gamma   90.00
#
_symmetry.space_group_name_H-M   'P 1'
#
loop_
_entity.id
_entity.type
_entity.pdbx_description
1 polymer ?
#
loop_
_entity_poly.entity_id
_entity_poly.type
_entity_poly.pdbx_seq_one_letter_code
_entity_poly.pdbx_strand_id
1 'polypeptide(L)'
;SRSDWSSDVCSSDLTRLQMTLGAIESPRDAFLAHRGLKTLAVRVERHCTNTQAVAEFLQAHPKVTAVYYPGLPSHPAHELTQRQTPLGSGGVLSFELANEDDAIRLTGLTRVFALAASLGAPESLIEHPAIMTHSTRTGGVGGVPGTLLRLAVGLEDVNDLIADLDQALAQI
;
A
#
# COMPACT_ATOMS: atom_id res chain seq x y z
N SER A 1 -35.57 -14.83 -7.33
CA SER A 1 -35.46 -14.35 -5.95
C SER A 1 -34.39 -13.27 -5.90
N ARG A 2 -34.78 -12.04 -5.72
CA ARG A 2 -33.86 -10.96 -5.37
C ARG A 2 -33.26 -11.32 -4.01
N SER A 3 -31.94 -11.49 -3.94
CA SER A 3 -31.22 -11.51 -2.68
C SER A 3 -31.38 -10.13 -2.04
N ASP A 4 -32.25 -10.06 -1.05
CA ASP A 4 -32.50 -8.86 -0.27
C ASP A 4 -31.33 -8.67 0.73
N TRP A 5 -30.21 -8.21 0.22
CA TRP A 5 -29.07 -7.76 1.04
C TRP A 5 -29.40 -6.36 1.54
N SER A 6 -30.35 -6.26 2.48
CA SER A 6 -30.57 -5.00 3.16
C SER A 6 -29.43 -4.79 4.14
N SER A 7 -28.89 -3.58 4.20
CA SER A 7 -27.86 -3.16 5.18
C SER A 7 -28.29 -3.45 6.63
N ASP A 8 -29.59 -3.52 6.88
CA ASP A 8 -30.18 -3.78 8.20
C ASP A 8 -29.95 -5.21 8.69
N VAL A 9 -29.96 -6.23 7.80
CA VAL A 9 -29.68 -7.63 8.16
C VAL A 9 -28.21 -7.78 8.57
N CYS A 10 -27.29 -7.20 7.81
CA CYS A 10 -25.86 -7.22 8.18
C CYS A 10 -25.62 -6.53 9.52
N SER A 11 -26.24 -5.37 9.77
CA SER A 11 -26.08 -4.63 11.02
C SER A 11 -26.58 -5.41 12.23
N SER A 12 -27.73 -6.09 12.13
CA SER A 12 -28.28 -6.90 13.22
C SER A 12 -27.44 -8.14 13.52
N ASP A 13 -26.92 -8.81 12.49
CA ASP A 13 -26.06 -9.97 12.64
C ASP A 13 -24.70 -9.60 13.24
N LEU A 14 -24.10 -8.50 12.81
CA LEU A 14 -22.85 -7.98 13.37
C LEU A 14 -23.04 -7.58 14.84
N THR A 15 -24.12 -6.89 15.19
CA THR A 15 -24.43 -6.53 16.57
C THR A 15 -24.58 -7.76 17.47
N ARG A 16 -25.28 -8.79 16.97
CA ARG A 16 -25.43 -10.07 17.70
C ARG A 16 -24.10 -10.78 17.88
N LEU A 17 -23.27 -10.84 16.85
CA LEU A 17 -21.93 -11.43 16.94
C LEU A 17 -21.05 -10.65 17.91
N GLN A 18 -21.06 -9.34 17.87
CA GLN A 18 -20.34 -8.47 18.79
C GLN A 18 -20.74 -8.76 20.25
N MET A 19 -22.03 -8.84 20.54
CA MET A 19 -22.53 -9.17 21.87
C MET A 19 -22.14 -10.58 22.33
N THR A 20 -22.21 -11.55 21.40
CA THR A 20 -21.98 -12.97 21.74
C THR A 20 -20.49 -13.28 21.92
N LEU A 21 -19.63 -12.70 21.07
CA LEU A 21 -18.18 -12.92 21.09
C LEU A 21 -17.43 -11.94 21.99
N GLY A 22 -18.09 -10.88 22.46
CA GLY A 22 -17.45 -9.84 23.26
C GLY A 22 -16.46 -8.98 22.47
N ALA A 23 -16.57 -8.94 21.13
CA ALA A 23 -15.71 -8.16 20.25
C ALA A 23 -16.06 -6.65 20.35
N ILE A 24 -15.81 -6.08 21.51
CA ILE A 24 -16.09 -4.69 21.85
C ILE A 24 -14.75 -4.00 22.10
N GLU A 25 -14.56 -2.85 21.47
CA GLU A 25 -13.36 -2.06 21.65
C GLU A 25 -13.28 -1.48 23.08
N SER A 26 -12.09 -1.52 23.67
CA SER A 26 -11.89 -0.95 24.99
C SER A 26 -11.95 0.59 24.93
N PRO A 27 -12.30 1.29 26.03
CA PRO A 27 -12.30 2.74 26.07
C PRO A 27 -10.92 3.35 25.72
N ARG A 28 -9.82 2.66 26.05
CA ARG A 28 -8.46 3.07 25.72
C ARG A 28 -8.21 3.00 24.21
N ASP A 29 -8.61 1.91 23.59
CA ASP A 29 -8.40 1.69 22.14
C ASP A 29 -9.28 2.65 21.33
N ALA A 30 -10.52 2.85 21.74
CA ALA A 30 -11.41 3.86 21.18
C ALA A 30 -10.83 5.28 21.28
N PHE A 31 -10.22 5.62 22.43
CA PHE A 31 -9.52 6.90 22.58
C PHE A 31 -8.33 7.03 21.64
N LEU A 32 -7.50 5.98 21.48
CA LEU A 32 -6.35 5.97 20.57
C LEU A 32 -6.78 6.09 19.11
N ALA A 33 -7.81 5.33 18.71
CA ALA A 33 -8.40 5.42 17.38
C ALA A 33 -8.92 6.86 17.09
N HIS A 34 -9.70 7.41 18.01
CA HIS A 34 -10.21 8.77 17.89
C HIS A 34 -9.08 9.81 17.84
N ARG A 35 -8.02 9.63 18.63
CA ARG A 35 -6.84 10.51 18.60
C ARG A 35 -6.15 10.42 17.24
N GLY A 36 -6.00 9.20 16.68
CA GLY A 36 -5.42 8.98 15.35
C GLY A 36 -6.21 9.65 14.23
N LEU A 37 -7.53 9.61 14.29
CA LEU A 37 -8.41 10.23 13.30
C LEU A 37 -8.22 11.75 13.18
N LYS A 38 -7.87 12.43 14.25
CA LYS A 38 -7.69 13.91 14.26
C LYS A 38 -6.58 14.40 13.32
N THR A 39 -5.63 13.55 12.99
CA THR A 39 -4.52 13.89 12.08
C THR A 39 -4.55 13.10 10.77
N LEU A 40 -5.63 12.34 10.51
CA LEU A 40 -5.71 11.46 9.35
C LEU A 40 -5.57 12.24 8.03
N ALA A 41 -6.27 13.35 7.89
CA ALA A 41 -6.23 14.15 6.66
C ALA A 41 -4.80 14.61 6.32
N VAL A 42 -4.08 15.14 7.30
CA VAL A 42 -2.69 15.62 7.12
C VAL A 42 -1.74 14.47 6.77
N ARG A 43 -1.92 13.30 7.40
CA ARG A 43 -1.11 12.13 7.06
C ARG A 43 -1.38 11.63 5.66
N VAL A 44 -2.66 11.50 5.27
CA VAL A 44 -3.04 11.03 3.93
C VAL A 44 -2.52 11.98 2.84
N GLU A 45 -2.60 13.29 3.05
CA GLU A 45 -2.01 14.28 2.15
C GLU A 45 -0.50 14.06 1.97
N ARG A 46 0.23 13.86 3.07
CA ARG A 46 1.68 13.59 3.02
C ARG A 46 1.97 12.25 2.33
N HIS A 47 1.22 11.18 2.65
CA HIS A 47 1.35 9.90 1.95
C HIS A 47 1.18 10.07 0.42
N CYS A 48 0.14 10.75 -0.01
CA CYS A 48 -0.11 10.98 -1.44
C CYS A 48 1.04 11.74 -2.11
N THR A 49 1.52 12.81 -1.46
CA THR A 49 2.62 13.63 -2.00
C THR A 49 3.92 12.82 -2.10
N ASN A 50 4.28 12.11 -1.05
CA ASN A 50 5.48 11.27 -1.05
C ASN A 50 5.38 10.14 -2.08
N THR A 51 4.22 9.46 -2.15
CA THR A 51 4.01 8.35 -3.08
C THR A 51 4.07 8.82 -4.54
N GLN A 52 3.55 9.99 -4.85
CA GLN A 52 3.64 10.56 -6.20
C GLN A 52 5.11 10.75 -6.60
N ALA A 53 5.91 11.38 -5.75
CA ALA A 53 7.33 11.61 -6.04
C ALA A 53 8.13 10.30 -6.16
N VAL A 54 7.88 9.33 -5.27
CA VAL A 54 8.49 7.99 -5.35
C VAL A 54 8.08 7.26 -6.64
N ALA A 55 6.81 7.35 -7.05
CA ALA A 55 6.32 6.72 -8.27
C ALA A 55 6.99 7.32 -9.53
N GLU A 56 7.14 8.64 -9.57
CA GLU A 56 7.83 9.35 -10.67
C GLU A 56 9.32 8.98 -10.73
N PHE A 57 10.00 8.89 -9.59
CA PHE A 57 11.38 8.42 -9.50
C PHE A 57 11.51 6.99 -10.04
N LEU A 58 10.68 6.06 -9.56
CA LEU A 58 10.72 4.67 -10.01
C LEU A 58 10.39 4.53 -11.50
N GLN A 59 9.44 5.30 -12.02
CA GLN A 59 9.08 5.27 -13.44
C GLN A 59 10.24 5.71 -14.34
N ALA A 60 11.10 6.61 -13.88
CA ALA A 60 12.26 7.07 -14.61
C ALA A 60 13.51 6.19 -14.42
N HIS A 61 13.50 5.25 -13.46
CA HIS A 61 14.67 4.46 -13.09
C HIS A 61 14.92 3.30 -14.06
N PRO A 62 16.15 3.14 -14.62
CA PRO A 62 16.43 2.18 -15.70
C PRO A 62 16.26 0.70 -15.30
N LYS A 63 16.31 0.34 -14.03
CA LYS A 63 16.13 -1.03 -13.54
C LYS A 63 14.67 -1.40 -13.26
N VAL A 64 13.76 -0.43 -13.28
CA VAL A 64 12.33 -0.63 -13.06
C VAL A 64 11.65 -0.85 -14.40
N THR A 65 10.94 -1.95 -14.54
CA THR A 65 10.26 -2.34 -15.79
C THR A 65 8.83 -1.85 -15.88
N ALA A 66 8.14 -1.71 -14.73
CA ALA A 66 6.78 -1.19 -14.66
C ALA A 66 6.51 -0.54 -13.30
N VAL A 67 5.62 0.46 -13.28
CA VAL A 67 5.12 1.10 -12.05
C VAL A 67 3.59 1.16 -12.11
N TYR A 68 2.94 0.69 -11.05
CA TYR A 68 1.49 0.67 -10.91
C TYR A 68 1.07 1.65 -9.82
N TYR A 69 0.73 2.86 -10.23
CA TYR A 69 0.22 3.90 -9.35
C TYR A 69 -0.78 4.80 -10.09
N PRO A 70 -2.03 4.90 -9.62
CA PRO A 70 -3.06 5.68 -10.33
C PRO A 70 -2.79 7.18 -10.42
N GLY A 71 -1.85 7.71 -9.63
CA GLY A 71 -1.38 9.09 -9.71
C GLY A 71 -0.54 9.39 -10.96
N LEU A 72 0.01 8.36 -11.61
CA LEU A 72 0.80 8.55 -12.84
C LEU A 72 -0.12 8.68 -14.07
N PRO A 73 0.14 9.61 -14.97
CA PRO A 73 -0.65 9.78 -16.21
C PRO A 73 -0.65 8.54 -17.12
N SER A 74 0.37 7.69 -17.02
CA SER A 74 0.48 6.43 -17.75
C SER A 74 -0.46 5.32 -17.25
N HIS A 75 -1.01 5.47 -16.05
CA HIS A 75 -1.87 4.44 -15.46
C HIS A 75 -3.28 4.47 -16.09
N PRO A 76 -3.85 3.32 -16.50
CA PRO A 76 -5.13 3.27 -17.21
C PRO A 76 -6.32 3.84 -16.41
N ALA A 77 -6.25 3.84 -15.09
CA ALA A 77 -7.29 4.41 -14.23
C ALA A 77 -6.99 5.85 -13.77
N HIS A 78 -5.98 6.52 -14.34
CA HIS A 78 -5.57 7.87 -13.90
C HIS A 78 -6.75 8.87 -13.91
N GLU A 79 -7.42 9.03 -15.04
CA GLU A 79 -8.54 9.97 -15.17
C GLU A 79 -9.72 9.65 -14.23
N LEU A 80 -9.98 8.36 -14.02
CA LEU A 80 -11.02 7.93 -13.08
C LEU A 80 -10.63 8.31 -11.65
N THR A 81 -9.40 8.05 -11.27
CA THR A 81 -8.86 8.37 -9.94
C THR A 81 -8.89 9.87 -9.68
N GLN A 82 -8.47 10.69 -10.64
CA GLN A 82 -8.54 12.15 -10.50
C GLN A 82 -9.96 12.67 -10.27
N ARG A 83 -10.97 12.03 -10.84
CA ARG A 83 -12.39 12.40 -10.61
C ARG A 83 -12.93 11.95 -9.26
N GLN A 84 -12.51 10.75 -8.79
CA GLN A 84 -13.02 10.15 -7.55
C GLN A 84 -12.24 10.60 -6.32
N THR A 85 -10.93 10.79 -6.44
CA THR A 85 -10.03 11.16 -5.34
C THR A 85 -9.16 12.37 -5.71
N PRO A 86 -9.77 13.56 -5.88
CA PRO A 86 -9.08 14.76 -6.38
C PRO A 86 -7.97 15.27 -5.43
N LEU A 87 -7.95 14.82 -4.18
CA LEU A 87 -6.96 15.23 -3.19
C LEU A 87 -5.72 14.32 -3.16
N GLY A 88 -5.69 13.25 -3.99
CA GLY A 88 -4.53 12.38 -4.11
C GLY A 88 -4.90 10.94 -4.44
N SER A 89 -3.92 10.17 -4.87
CA SER A 89 -4.09 8.80 -5.38
C SER A 89 -3.70 7.70 -4.38
N GLY A 90 -3.55 8.05 -3.11
CA GLY A 90 -3.21 7.13 -2.03
C GLY A 90 -1.71 6.99 -1.75
N GLY A 91 -1.40 6.24 -0.70
CA GLY A 91 -0.04 6.02 -0.16
C GLY A 91 0.58 4.67 -0.54
N VAL A 92 0.03 3.94 -1.51
CA VAL A 92 0.50 2.61 -1.90
C VAL A 92 0.74 2.56 -3.41
N LEU A 93 1.88 2.05 -3.80
CA LEU A 93 2.22 1.75 -5.20
C LEU A 93 2.82 0.36 -5.32
N SER A 94 2.84 -0.19 -6.54
CA SER A 94 3.62 -1.38 -6.86
C SER A 94 4.53 -1.11 -8.06
N PHE A 95 5.64 -1.84 -8.13
CA PHE A 95 6.55 -1.78 -9.27
C PHE A 95 7.18 -3.14 -9.53
N GLU A 96 7.71 -3.33 -10.73
CA GLU A 96 8.36 -4.56 -11.13
C GLU A 96 9.82 -4.32 -11.52
N LEU A 97 10.65 -5.32 -11.22
CA LEU A 97 12.02 -5.45 -11.69
C LEU A 97 12.10 -6.48 -12.82
N ALA A 98 13.28 -6.59 -13.46
CA ALA A 98 13.48 -7.50 -14.59
C ALA A 98 13.40 -9.00 -14.21
N ASN A 99 13.74 -9.34 -12.97
CA ASN A 99 13.74 -10.71 -12.46
C ASN A 99 13.40 -10.78 -10.96
N GLU A 100 13.00 -11.97 -10.52
CA GLU A 100 12.55 -12.25 -9.15
C GLU A 100 13.71 -12.17 -8.13
N ASP A 101 14.90 -12.63 -8.50
CA ASP A 101 16.05 -12.63 -7.59
C ASP A 101 16.43 -11.20 -7.19
N ASP A 102 16.40 -10.25 -8.11
CA ASP A 102 16.64 -8.84 -7.83
C ASP A 102 15.51 -8.25 -6.98
N ALA A 103 14.25 -8.63 -7.20
CA ALA A 103 13.13 -8.20 -6.38
C ALA A 103 13.29 -8.68 -4.93
N ILE A 104 13.67 -9.93 -4.71
CA ILE A 104 13.93 -10.47 -3.37
C ILE A 104 15.12 -9.75 -2.73
N ARG A 105 16.23 -9.58 -3.44
CA ARG A 105 17.42 -8.90 -2.92
C ARG A 105 17.14 -7.47 -2.52
N LEU A 106 16.36 -6.75 -3.31
CA LEU A 106 16.03 -5.34 -3.04
C LEU A 106 15.38 -5.15 -1.67
N THR A 107 14.50 -6.07 -1.24
CA THR A 107 13.82 -5.98 0.06
C THR A 107 14.77 -6.01 1.26
N GLY A 108 15.95 -6.58 1.11
CA GLY A 108 16.98 -6.62 2.14
C GLY A 108 18.00 -5.47 2.08
N LEU A 109 17.94 -4.62 1.06
CA LEU A 109 18.90 -3.53 0.81
C LEU A 109 18.37 -2.16 1.23
N THR A 110 17.06 -2.02 1.38
CA THR A 110 16.43 -0.80 1.90
C THR A 110 16.76 -0.59 3.37
N ARG A 111 16.85 0.68 3.80
CA ARG A 111 17.23 1.10 5.16
C ARG A 111 16.15 1.92 5.83
N VAL A 112 15.37 2.65 5.05
CA VAL A 112 14.21 3.43 5.49
C VAL A 112 12.93 2.62 5.30
N PHE A 113 12.75 1.99 4.13
CA PHE A 113 11.64 1.08 3.91
C PHE A 113 11.86 -0.23 4.69
N ALA A 114 11.04 -0.48 5.70
CA ALA A 114 11.07 -1.72 6.46
C ALA A 114 10.35 -2.85 5.72
N LEU A 115 10.94 -4.06 5.73
CA LEU A 115 10.31 -5.25 5.14
C LEU A 115 9.14 -5.71 6.02
N ALA A 116 7.91 -5.43 5.60
CA ALA A 116 6.70 -5.81 6.30
C ALA A 116 5.46 -5.77 5.39
N ALA A 117 4.51 -6.66 5.69
CA ALA A 117 3.20 -6.70 5.07
C ALA A 117 2.22 -5.82 5.85
N SER A 118 2.07 -4.55 5.49
CA SER A 118 1.07 -3.62 6.02
C SER A 118 0.97 -2.40 5.13
N LEU A 119 0.13 -1.44 5.49
CA LEU A 119 0.00 -0.15 4.80
C LEU A 119 -0.60 0.92 5.72
N GLY A 120 -0.40 2.19 5.37
CA GLY A 120 -1.04 3.33 6.04
C GLY A 120 -0.40 3.75 7.36
N ALA A 121 0.70 3.13 7.76
CA ALA A 121 1.50 3.55 8.91
C ALA A 121 2.30 4.83 8.59
N PRO A 122 2.74 5.60 9.62
CA PRO A 122 3.68 6.68 9.42
C PRO A 122 5.01 6.24 8.79
N GLU A 123 5.43 5.01 9.05
CA GLU A 123 6.64 4.38 8.54
C GLU A 123 6.44 3.83 7.13
N SER A 124 7.46 3.94 6.28
CA SER A 124 7.49 3.36 4.94
C SER A 124 7.80 1.87 4.97
N LEU A 125 7.05 1.09 4.21
CA LEU A 125 7.18 -0.36 4.15
C LEU A 125 7.39 -0.84 2.72
N ILE A 126 8.18 -1.91 2.57
CA ILE A 126 8.35 -2.67 1.34
C ILE A 126 7.89 -4.11 1.56
N GLU A 127 7.21 -4.69 0.58
CA GLU A 127 6.72 -6.06 0.62
C GLU A 127 6.99 -6.75 -0.70
N HIS A 128 7.31 -8.07 -0.64
CA HIS A 128 7.31 -8.97 -1.79
C HIS A 128 6.03 -9.81 -1.75
N PRO A 129 4.93 -9.41 -2.44
CA PRO A 129 3.62 -10.02 -2.25
C PRO A 129 3.56 -11.50 -2.61
N ALA A 130 4.29 -11.93 -3.64
CA ALA A 130 4.29 -13.32 -4.08
C ALA A 130 4.81 -14.29 -3.00
N ILE A 131 5.75 -13.86 -2.15
CA ILE A 131 6.32 -14.68 -1.08
C ILE A 131 5.60 -14.46 0.24
N MET A 132 5.30 -13.19 0.59
CA MET A 132 4.88 -12.84 1.93
C MET A 132 3.37 -13.00 2.16
N THR A 133 2.54 -12.63 1.20
CA THR A 133 1.07 -12.54 1.41
C THR A 133 0.25 -13.32 0.41
N HIS A 134 0.78 -13.66 -0.76
CA HIS A 134 0.06 -14.32 -1.85
C HIS A 134 0.74 -15.62 -2.31
N SER A 135 1.52 -16.26 -1.47
CA SER A 135 2.29 -17.48 -1.78
C SER A 135 1.43 -18.64 -2.33
N THR A 136 0.15 -18.71 -1.99
CA THR A 136 -0.79 -19.71 -2.52
C THR A 136 -1.29 -19.39 -3.93
N ARG A 137 -1.01 -18.20 -4.46
CA ARG A 137 -1.45 -17.72 -5.78
C ARG A 137 -0.31 -17.61 -6.80
N THR A 138 0.89 -18.06 -6.45
CA THR A 138 2.03 -18.08 -7.38
C THR A 138 1.79 -19.13 -8.47
N GLY A 139 1.83 -18.69 -9.75
CA GLY A 139 1.84 -19.58 -10.91
C GLY A 139 0.48 -19.99 -11.50
N GLY A 140 -0.65 -19.48 -11.00
CA GLY A 140 -1.97 -19.68 -11.60
C GLY A 140 -2.44 -18.48 -12.44
N VAL A 141 -3.53 -18.65 -13.19
CA VAL A 141 -4.23 -17.53 -13.86
C VAL A 141 -4.65 -16.51 -12.80
N GLY A 142 -4.04 -15.31 -12.80
CA GLY A 142 -4.22 -14.28 -11.78
C GLY A 142 -3.25 -14.34 -10.59
N GLY A 143 -2.15 -15.12 -10.68
CA GLY A 143 -1.05 -15.11 -9.70
C GLY A 143 -0.29 -13.78 -9.67
N VAL A 144 0.32 -13.46 -8.53
CA VAL A 144 1.16 -12.27 -8.38
C VAL A 144 2.55 -12.59 -8.96
N PRO A 145 3.10 -11.74 -9.87
CA PRO A 145 4.45 -11.96 -10.40
C PRO A 145 5.51 -11.94 -9.29
N GLY A 146 6.51 -12.82 -9.39
CA GLY A 146 7.67 -12.80 -8.48
C GLY A 146 8.56 -11.56 -8.65
N THR A 147 8.42 -10.84 -9.75
CA THR A 147 9.11 -9.58 -10.04
C THR A 147 8.49 -8.37 -9.33
N LEU A 148 7.25 -8.52 -8.78
CA LEU A 148 6.46 -7.43 -8.21
C LEU A 148 6.86 -7.13 -6.77
N LEU A 149 7.06 -5.86 -6.49
CA LEU A 149 7.22 -5.28 -5.16
C LEU A 149 6.10 -4.28 -4.88
N ARG A 150 5.67 -4.20 -3.62
CA ARG A 150 4.71 -3.21 -3.14
C ARG A 150 5.35 -2.28 -2.12
N LEU A 151 5.16 -0.99 -2.27
CA LEU A 151 5.54 0.03 -1.30
C LEU A 151 4.28 0.62 -0.65
N ALA A 152 4.29 0.70 0.68
CA ALA A 152 3.42 1.58 1.43
C ALA A 152 4.28 2.75 1.91
N VAL A 153 4.08 3.91 1.30
CA VAL A 153 4.94 5.08 1.49
C VAL A 153 4.47 5.87 2.70
N GLY A 154 5.38 6.12 3.63
CA GLY A 154 5.13 6.79 4.90
C GLY A 154 5.26 8.32 4.84
N LEU A 155 5.57 8.90 6.01
CA LEU A 155 5.60 10.35 6.23
C LEU A 155 7.01 10.93 6.28
N GLU A 156 8.04 10.12 6.08
CA GLU A 156 9.45 10.51 6.11
C GLU A 156 9.76 11.61 5.09
N ASP A 157 10.95 12.17 5.14
CA ASP A 157 11.39 13.10 4.10
C ASP A 157 11.46 12.37 2.75
N VAL A 158 10.87 12.95 1.73
CA VAL A 158 10.78 12.33 0.40
C VAL A 158 12.14 12.10 -0.25
N ASN A 159 13.12 12.95 0.06
CA ASN A 159 14.48 12.78 -0.47
C ASN A 159 15.18 11.58 0.18
N ASP A 160 14.92 11.32 1.47
CA ASP A 160 15.45 10.14 2.17
C ASP A 160 14.83 8.85 1.60
N LEU A 161 13.52 8.87 1.29
CA LEU A 161 12.83 7.74 0.66
C LEU A 161 13.41 7.44 -0.73
N ILE A 162 13.59 8.46 -1.56
CA ILE A 162 14.18 8.31 -2.90
C ILE A 162 15.62 7.84 -2.81
N ALA A 163 16.42 8.43 -1.93
CA ALA A 163 17.83 8.04 -1.75
C ALA A 163 17.96 6.59 -1.26
N ASP A 164 17.05 6.12 -0.41
CA ASP A 164 17.02 4.72 0.06
C ASP A 164 16.73 3.75 -1.09
N LEU A 165 15.77 4.05 -1.93
CA LEU A 165 15.45 3.23 -3.10
C LEU A 165 16.57 3.26 -4.14
N ASP A 166 17.16 4.44 -4.41
CA ASP A 166 18.25 4.60 -5.37
C ASP A 166 19.49 3.79 -4.97
N GLN A 167 19.91 3.91 -3.69
CA GLN A 167 21.04 3.14 -3.19
C GLN A 167 20.79 1.62 -3.18
N ALA A 168 19.55 1.18 -2.94
CA ALA A 168 19.19 -0.22 -2.97
C ALA A 168 19.15 -0.75 -4.42
N LEU A 169 18.53 -0.02 -5.33
CA LEU A 169 18.50 -0.33 -6.77
C LEU A 169 19.90 -0.35 -7.39
N ALA A 170 20.83 0.48 -6.92
CA ALA A 170 22.20 0.48 -7.42
C ALA A 170 22.96 -0.84 -7.15
N GLN A 171 22.53 -1.61 -6.16
CA GLN A 171 23.21 -2.84 -5.69
C GLN A 171 22.67 -4.15 -6.26
N ILE A 172 21.64 -4.10 -7.07
CA ILE A 172 21.05 -5.26 -7.75
C ILE A 172 21.38 -5.30 -9.22
#